data_a8709047033a52e7a6f2c4cd98c98b7e
#
_entry.id   a8709047033a52e7a6f2c4cd98c98b7e
#
_cell.length_a   1.000
_cell.length_b   1.000
_cell.length_c   1.000
_cell.angle_alpha   90.00
_cell.angle_beta   90.00
_cell.angle_gamma   90.00
#
_symmetry.space_group_name_H-M   'P 1'
#
loop_
_entity.id
_entity.type
_entity.pdbx_description
1 polymer ?
#
loop_
_entity_poly.entity_id
_entity_poly.type
_entity_poly.pdbx_seq_one_letter_code
_entity_poly.pdbx_strand_id
1 'polypeptide(L)'
;MARTLKPEDYLPVLNVDLLVDKDYVLDVPLLNELKLLEPYGSSNPAPLFAFKGAAVRYAKIFGAENTHLRFSALYGGQPYQCLMWGGAENYPCMYNGAEADLVFMPKINVWQDKENVNLQVVDFAQKLAIYDYRHEEINKQAFVKKLLQTESDILIYVNDKKAFLENTDIDAAFVREYGSSDAARTVVLYDLPECDVAEFVASLKKGSLGCSLFLLYNNVDYDNAVEALFRRCPNRLHLAEAYKKMACRLKKEVIADEAVLIAECGMEEIYLTVFEELNFINRIGGKVSMAAVRKNNLENSPAFRQAEETGRKIYRQYRANMLASPQVIAGGHGN
;
A
#
# COMPACT_ATOMS: atom_id res chain seq x y z
N MET A 1 -45.56 0.98 21.51
CA MET A 1 -44.48 0.01 21.18
C MET A 1 -43.21 0.81 20.96
N ALA A 2 -42.22 0.69 21.83
CA ALA A 2 -40.92 1.30 21.63
C ALA A 2 -40.22 0.55 20.45
N ARG A 3 -39.95 1.26 19.37
CA ARG A 3 -39.21 0.72 18.21
C ARG A 3 -37.77 0.51 18.69
N THR A 4 -37.31 -0.73 18.75
CA THR A 4 -35.91 -1.03 19.06
C THR A 4 -35.09 -0.53 17.89
N LEU A 5 -34.25 0.48 18.11
CA LEU A 5 -33.34 1.03 17.10
C LEU A 5 -32.32 -0.05 16.74
N LYS A 6 -32.09 -0.23 15.42
CA LYS A 6 -31.05 -1.09 14.90
C LYS A 6 -29.73 -0.31 14.77
N PRO A 7 -28.56 -0.97 14.72
CA PRO A 7 -27.28 -0.29 14.49
C PRO A 7 -27.29 0.65 13.28
N GLU A 8 -28.03 0.29 12.24
CA GLU A 8 -28.18 1.07 11.00
C GLU A 8 -28.91 2.40 11.23
N ASP A 9 -29.77 2.49 12.24
CA ASP A 9 -30.55 3.71 12.58
C ASP A 9 -29.65 4.79 13.23
N TYR A 10 -28.40 4.45 13.61
CA TYR A 10 -27.41 5.39 14.17
C TYR A 10 -26.42 5.92 13.12
N LEU A 11 -26.47 5.42 11.89
CA LEU A 11 -25.59 5.93 10.84
C LEU A 11 -26.09 7.32 10.40
N PRO A 12 -25.20 8.33 10.36
CA PRO A 12 -25.58 9.63 9.86
C PRO A 12 -25.98 9.53 8.39
N VAL A 13 -27.15 10.04 8.04
CA VAL A 13 -27.66 10.07 6.68
C VAL A 13 -27.50 11.47 6.11
N LEU A 14 -26.80 11.58 4.97
CA LEU A 14 -26.70 12.80 4.19
C LEU A 14 -27.78 12.79 3.10
N ASN A 15 -28.66 13.78 3.13
CA ASN A 15 -29.63 13.99 2.05
C ASN A 15 -29.00 14.86 0.97
N VAL A 16 -28.87 14.32 -0.23
CA VAL A 16 -28.37 15.03 -1.41
C VAL A 16 -29.57 15.54 -2.21
N ASP A 17 -29.61 16.85 -2.43
CA ASP A 17 -30.72 17.51 -3.13
C ASP A 17 -30.59 17.40 -4.65
N LEU A 18 -29.35 17.40 -5.16
CA LEU A 18 -29.08 17.32 -6.60
C LEU A 18 -27.86 16.49 -6.92
N LEU A 19 -28.03 15.46 -7.75
CA LEU A 19 -26.95 14.80 -8.46
C LEU A 19 -26.69 15.57 -9.76
N VAL A 20 -25.53 16.22 -9.83
CA VAL A 20 -25.16 17.01 -11.03
C VAL A 20 -24.73 16.09 -12.16
N ASP A 21 -25.31 16.27 -13.32
CA ASP A 21 -24.89 15.56 -14.52
C ASP A 21 -23.55 16.12 -15.05
N LYS A 22 -22.76 15.28 -15.74
CA LYS A 22 -21.46 15.66 -16.31
C LYS A 22 -21.56 16.74 -17.40
N ASP A 23 -22.72 16.86 -18.03
CA ASP A 23 -22.98 17.85 -19.07
C ASP A 23 -23.35 19.23 -18.49
N TYR A 24 -23.60 19.32 -17.17
CA TYR A 24 -23.89 20.59 -16.50
C TYR A 24 -22.65 21.22 -15.90
N VAL A 25 -22.51 22.53 -16.11
CA VAL A 25 -21.48 23.34 -15.53
C VAL A 25 -22.04 24.14 -14.36
N LEU A 26 -21.41 23.96 -13.19
CA LEU A 26 -21.70 24.83 -12.04
C LEU A 26 -20.93 26.15 -12.24
N ASP A 27 -21.65 27.20 -12.59
CA ASP A 27 -21.09 28.53 -12.83
C ASP A 27 -21.66 29.58 -11.87
N VAL A 28 -21.13 30.78 -11.92
CA VAL A 28 -21.55 31.90 -11.06
C VAL A 28 -23.01 32.32 -11.32
N PRO A 29 -23.49 32.42 -12.58
CA PRO A 29 -24.88 32.71 -12.85
C PRO A 29 -25.86 31.75 -12.16
N LEU A 30 -25.62 30.41 -12.29
CA LEU A 30 -26.44 29.38 -11.62
C LEU A 30 -26.41 29.55 -10.09
N LEU A 31 -25.25 29.80 -9.50
CA LEU A 31 -25.15 29.99 -8.06
C LEU A 31 -25.84 31.28 -7.56
N ASN A 32 -25.91 32.32 -8.38
CA ASN A 32 -26.66 33.51 -8.05
C ASN A 32 -28.19 33.24 -8.04
N GLU A 33 -28.68 32.34 -8.89
CA GLU A 33 -30.07 31.91 -8.85
C GLU A 33 -30.37 31.11 -7.57
N LEU A 34 -29.41 30.29 -7.09
CA LEU A 34 -29.57 29.55 -5.81
C LEU A 34 -29.70 30.47 -4.59
N LYS A 35 -29.24 31.73 -4.64
CA LYS A 35 -29.44 32.70 -3.57
C LYS A 35 -30.91 33.02 -3.31
N LEU A 36 -31.79 32.77 -4.30
CA LEU A 36 -33.24 32.92 -4.12
C LEU A 36 -33.83 31.95 -3.08
N LEU A 37 -33.08 30.89 -2.74
CA LEU A 37 -33.46 29.94 -1.69
C LEU A 37 -33.06 30.40 -0.30
N GLU A 38 -32.29 31.48 -0.17
CA GLU A 38 -31.89 32.03 1.12
C GLU A 38 -33.05 32.79 1.84
N PRO A 39 -33.05 32.88 3.19
CA PRO A 39 -31.94 32.47 4.07
C PRO A 39 -31.97 30.99 4.45
N TYR A 40 -30.78 30.39 4.51
CA TYR A 40 -30.66 29.02 5.00
C TYR A 40 -30.68 28.95 6.53
N GLY A 41 -31.19 27.84 7.09
CA GLY A 41 -31.28 27.60 8.51
C GLY A 41 -31.76 26.18 8.83
N SER A 42 -32.16 25.94 10.09
CA SER A 42 -32.58 24.59 10.53
C SER A 42 -33.80 24.02 9.78
N SER A 43 -34.73 24.86 9.35
CA SER A 43 -35.93 24.45 8.58
C SER A 43 -35.74 24.60 7.06
N ASN A 44 -34.64 25.20 6.61
CA ASN A 44 -34.29 25.38 5.21
C ASN A 44 -32.76 25.21 5.07
N PRO A 45 -32.26 23.97 5.11
CA PRO A 45 -30.81 23.73 5.01
C PRO A 45 -30.28 24.15 3.64
N ALA A 46 -29.00 24.55 3.60
CA ALA A 46 -28.35 24.81 2.33
C ALA A 46 -28.31 23.53 1.47
N PRO A 47 -28.62 23.63 0.18
CA PRO A 47 -28.71 22.45 -0.68
C PRO A 47 -27.35 21.76 -0.84
N LEU A 48 -27.37 20.43 -0.78
CA LEU A 48 -26.22 19.57 -1.01
C LEU A 48 -26.25 19.00 -2.41
N PHE A 49 -25.17 19.20 -3.12
CA PHE A 49 -24.99 18.69 -4.48
C PHE A 49 -24.01 17.51 -4.44
N ALA A 50 -24.11 16.62 -5.44
CA ALA A 50 -23.16 15.54 -5.58
C ALA A 50 -22.62 15.41 -7.00
N PHE A 51 -21.35 15.04 -7.10
CA PHE A 51 -20.70 14.51 -8.29
C PHE A 51 -20.50 13.01 -8.15
N LYS A 52 -20.69 12.24 -9.22
CA LYS A 52 -20.32 10.83 -9.29
C LYS A 52 -19.10 10.63 -10.16
N GLY A 53 -18.04 10.03 -9.56
CA GLY A 53 -16.80 9.68 -10.27
C GLY A 53 -16.03 10.91 -10.72
N ALA A 54 -15.87 11.90 -9.87
CA ALA A 54 -14.98 13.04 -10.11
C ALA A 54 -13.53 12.62 -9.94
N ALA A 55 -12.63 13.05 -10.85
CA ALA A 55 -11.21 12.75 -10.74
C ALA A 55 -10.49 13.79 -9.88
N VAL A 56 -9.85 13.34 -8.81
CA VAL A 56 -9.08 14.17 -7.88
C VAL A 56 -7.72 14.55 -8.48
N ARG A 57 -7.30 15.80 -8.28
CA ARG A 57 -5.98 16.33 -8.69
C ARG A 57 -5.47 17.35 -7.67
N TYR A 58 -4.15 17.42 -7.55
CA TYR A 58 -3.44 18.49 -6.81
C TYR A 58 -3.89 18.62 -5.36
N ALA A 59 -4.16 17.53 -4.68
CA ALA A 59 -4.52 17.55 -3.27
C ALA A 59 -3.37 18.11 -2.41
N LYS A 60 -3.73 18.95 -1.44
CA LYS A 60 -2.78 19.56 -0.48
C LYS A 60 -3.47 19.81 0.85
N ILE A 61 -2.73 19.53 1.91
CA ILE A 61 -3.12 19.95 3.27
C ILE A 61 -2.86 21.46 3.40
N PHE A 62 -3.73 22.17 4.13
CA PHE A 62 -3.61 23.61 4.38
C PHE A 62 -4.23 24.02 5.71
N GLY A 63 -4.03 25.30 6.07
CA GLY A 63 -4.46 25.88 7.34
C GLY A 63 -3.32 25.97 8.35
N ALA A 64 -3.48 26.80 9.38
CA ALA A 64 -2.43 27.06 10.38
C ALA A 64 -2.03 25.78 11.16
N GLU A 65 -2.98 24.86 11.35
CA GLU A 65 -2.78 23.59 12.07
C GLU A 65 -2.72 22.38 11.12
N ASN A 66 -2.66 22.61 9.79
CA ASN A 66 -2.65 21.55 8.79
C ASN A 66 -3.83 20.55 8.91
N THR A 67 -5.01 21.05 9.28
CA THR A 67 -6.21 20.23 9.52
C THR A 67 -7.15 20.13 8.34
N HIS A 68 -6.95 20.96 7.32
CA HIS A 68 -7.87 21.07 6.20
C HIS A 68 -7.26 20.51 4.92
N LEU A 69 -8.11 20.11 3.98
CA LEU A 69 -7.72 19.57 2.68
C LEU A 69 -8.29 20.42 1.55
N ARG A 70 -7.46 20.74 0.55
CA ARG A 70 -7.88 21.31 -0.73
C ARG A 70 -7.42 20.44 -1.87
N PHE A 71 -8.22 20.36 -2.91
CA PHE A 71 -7.89 19.63 -4.14
C PHE A 71 -8.67 20.20 -5.32
N SER A 72 -8.35 19.77 -6.53
CA SER A 72 -9.17 20.03 -7.71
C SER A 72 -9.94 18.77 -8.08
N ALA A 73 -11.24 18.88 -8.33
CA ALA A 73 -12.08 17.83 -8.89
C ALA A 73 -12.32 18.10 -10.37
N LEU A 74 -11.89 17.18 -11.24
CA LEU A 74 -12.22 17.23 -12.66
C LEU A 74 -13.54 16.48 -12.86
N TYR A 75 -14.58 17.19 -13.30
CA TYR A 75 -15.91 16.62 -13.55
C TYR A 75 -16.54 17.23 -14.80
N GLY A 76 -17.09 16.42 -15.71
CA GLY A 76 -17.60 16.90 -16.99
C GLY A 76 -16.60 17.67 -17.85
N GLY A 77 -15.28 17.38 -17.70
CA GLY A 77 -14.21 18.11 -18.36
C GLY A 77 -13.87 19.46 -17.70
N GLN A 78 -14.57 19.87 -16.63
CA GLN A 78 -14.35 21.12 -15.91
C GLN A 78 -13.60 20.89 -14.60
N PRO A 79 -12.57 21.67 -14.27
CA PRO A 79 -11.89 21.63 -12.98
C PRO A 79 -12.62 22.52 -11.96
N TYR A 80 -12.94 21.94 -10.80
CA TYR A 80 -13.53 22.63 -9.67
C TYR A 80 -12.57 22.64 -8.48
N GLN A 81 -12.40 23.79 -7.84
CA GLN A 81 -11.64 23.88 -6.59
C GLN A 81 -12.50 23.36 -5.43
N CYS A 82 -11.97 22.37 -4.71
CA CYS A 82 -12.60 21.72 -3.59
C CYS A 82 -11.89 22.07 -2.29
N LEU A 83 -12.67 22.34 -1.25
CA LEU A 83 -12.20 22.60 0.11
C LEU A 83 -12.93 21.67 1.08
N MET A 84 -12.19 20.92 1.88
CA MET A 84 -12.74 20.05 2.91
C MET A 84 -12.18 20.46 4.26
N TRP A 85 -13.03 21.07 5.08
CA TRP A 85 -12.68 21.49 6.42
C TRP A 85 -12.53 20.29 7.35
N GLY A 86 -11.43 20.23 8.11
CA GLY A 86 -11.14 19.09 8.98
C GLY A 86 -10.71 17.81 8.23
N GLY A 87 -10.58 17.85 6.89
CA GLY A 87 -10.38 16.67 6.07
C GLY A 87 -8.92 16.24 5.83
N ALA A 88 -7.95 16.77 6.57
CA ALA A 88 -6.53 16.46 6.32
C ALA A 88 -6.18 14.99 6.47
N GLU A 89 -6.88 14.24 7.32
CA GLU A 89 -6.70 12.79 7.50
C GLU A 89 -6.97 11.99 6.22
N ASN A 90 -7.78 12.55 5.31
CA ASN A 90 -8.11 11.91 4.03
C ASN A 90 -7.07 12.18 2.92
N TYR A 91 -6.05 13.01 3.21
CA TYR A 91 -5.03 13.36 2.21
C TYR A 91 -4.38 12.12 1.55
N PRO A 92 -4.01 11.05 2.28
CA PRO A 92 -3.35 9.89 1.67
C PRO A 92 -4.16 9.17 0.60
N CYS A 93 -5.49 9.21 0.65
CA CYS A 93 -6.34 8.60 -0.37
C CYS A 93 -6.75 9.56 -1.51
N MET A 94 -6.40 10.84 -1.41
CA MET A 94 -6.69 11.86 -2.42
C MET A 94 -5.54 12.03 -3.43
N TYR A 95 -5.04 10.92 -3.98
CA TYR A 95 -3.96 10.95 -4.98
C TYR A 95 -4.45 11.41 -6.36
N ASN A 96 -3.54 11.87 -7.20
CA ASN A 96 -3.88 12.32 -8.56
C ASN A 96 -4.50 11.19 -9.39
N GLY A 97 -5.71 11.43 -9.91
CA GLY A 97 -6.47 10.45 -10.67
C GLY A 97 -7.35 9.52 -9.83
N ALA A 98 -7.40 9.68 -8.49
CA ALA A 98 -8.39 8.99 -7.68
C ALA A 98 -9.80 9.39 -8.11
N GLU A 99 -10.68 8.41 -8.27
CA GLU A 99 -12.09 8.67 -8.52
C GLU A 99 -12.86 8.73 -7.20
N ALA A 100 -13.64 9.78 -7.01
CA ALA A 100 -14.47 9.96 -5.83
C ALA A 100 -15.87 10.47 -6.20
N ASP A 101 -16.87 9.93 -5.53
CA ASP A 101 -18.17 10.55 -5.42
C ASP A 101 -18.06 11.65 -4.36
N LEU A 102 -18.43 12.87 -4.68
CA LEU A 102 -18.29 14.03 -3.80
C LEU A 102 -19.67 14.57 -3.41
N VAL A 103 -19.88 14.85 -2.13
CA VAL A 103 -21.03 15.62 -1.65
C VAL A 103 -20.53 16.97 -1.17
N PHE A 104 -21.13 18.05 -1.67
CA PHE A 104 -20.62 19.41 -1.44
C PHE A 104 -21.72 20.47 -1.48
N MET A 105 -21.39 21.61 -0.90
CA MET A 105 -22.09 22.89 -1.08
C MET A 105 -21.30 23.75 -2.06
N PRO A 106 -21.87 24.16 -3.20
CA PRO A 106 -21.22 25.11 -4.09
C PRO A 106 -21.22 26.51 -3.48
N LYS A 107 -20.10 27.23 -3.57
CA LYS A 107 -19.93 28.59 -3.04
C LYS A 107 -19.28 29.50 -4.08
N ILE A 108 -19.73 30.74 -4.19
CA ILE A 108 -19.03 31.77 -4.95
C ILE A 108 -17.85 32.26 -4.11
N ASN A 109 -16.66 32.19 -4.65
CA ASN A 109 -15.44 32.74 -4.08
C ASN A 109 -14.98 33.94 -4.91
N VAL A 110 -14.75 35.07 -4.24
CA VAL A 110 -14.24 36.31 -4.89
C VAL A 110 -12.77 36.47 -4.55
N TRP A 111 -11.93 36.45 -5.56
CA TRP A 111 -10.48 36.67 -5.42
C TRP A 111 -9.98 37.62 -6.51
N GLN A 112 -9.35 38.74 -6.12
CA GLN A 112 -8.87 39.77 -7.05
C GLN A 112 -9.94 40.23 -8.07
N ASP A 113 -11.14 40.54 -7.55
CA ASP A 113 -12.32 40.92 -8.32
C ASP A 113 -12.82 39.90 -9.35
N LYS A 114 -12.35 38.67 -9.27
CA LYS A 114 -12.85 37.54 -10.06
C LYS A 114 -13.69 36.60 -9.20
N GLU A 115 -14.89 36.33 -9.68
CA GLU A 115 -15.77 35.33 -9.07
C GLU A 115 -15.50 33.94 -9.65
N ASN A 116 -15.35 32.96 -8.80
CA ASN A 116 -15.17 31.57 -9.17
C ASN A 116 -16.04 30.67 -8.28
N VAL A 117 -16.42 29.49 -8.80
CA VAL A 117 -17.14 28.51 -8.02
C VAL A 117 -16.14 27.63 -7.29
N ASN A 118 -16.25 27.56 -5.96
CA ASN A 118 -15.56 26.61 -5.11
C ASN A 118 -16.57 25.61 -4.52
N LEU A 119 -16.15 24.36 -4.33
CA LEU A 119 -16.96 23.31 -3.74
C LEU A 119 -16.51 23.10 -2.30
N GLN A 120 -17.38 23.41 -1.35
CA GLN A 120 -17.17 23.05 0.06
C GLN A 120 -17.59 21.58 0.22
N VAL A 121 -16.63 20.66 0.21
CA VAL A 121 -16.87 19.22 0.32
C VAL A 121 -17.27 18.89 1.76
N VAL A 122 -18.40 18.22 1.90
CA VAL A 122 -18.96 17.77 3.17
C VAL A 122 -18.61 16.33 3.43
N ASP A 123 -18.66 15.51 2.36
CA ASP A 123 -18.36 14.08 2.42
C ASP A 123 -17.91 13.56 1.05
N PHE A 124 -17.28 12.39 1.02
CA PHE A 124 -16.91 11.72 -0.21
C PHE A 124 -16.93 10.20 -0.03
N ALA A 125 -17.07 9.50 -1.16
CA ALA A 125 -16.97 8.05 -1.20
C ALA A 125 -16.06 7.61 -2.37
N GLN A 126 -15.27 6.58 -2.17
CA GLN A 126 -14.44 5.94 -3.20
C GLN A 126 -14.76 4.45 -3.25
N LYS A 127 -14.73 3.85 -4.45
CA LYS A 127 -14.89 2.39 -4.59
C LYS A 127 -13.73 1.64 -3.94
N LEU A 128 -12.52 2.20 -4.07
CA LEU A 128 -11.31 1.76 -3.41
C LEU A 128 -10.56 3.00 -2.96
N ALA A 129 -10.52 3.25 -1.66
CA ALA A 129 -9.70 4.28 -1.06
C ALA A 129 -8.31 3.70 -0.77
N ILE A 130 -7.24 4.22 -1.40
CA ILE A 130 -5.87 3.78 -1.15
C ILE A 130 -5.17 4.81 -0.27
N TYR A 131 -4.86 4.43 0.95
CA TYR A 131 -4.10 5.19 1.92
C TYR A 131 -2.62 4.82 1.79
N ASP A 132 -1.85 5.64 1.10
CA ASP A 132 -0.46 5.37 0.75
C ASP A 132 0.50 6.00 1.78
N TYR A 133 1.03 5.18 2.67
CA TYR A 133 2.01 5.57 3.69
C TYR A 133 3.43 5.08 3.39
N ARG A 134 3.72 4.62 2.17
CA ARG A 134 5.02 4.03 1.81
C ARG A 134 6.20 5.00 1.95
N HIS A 135 5.94 6.29 1.90
CA HIS A 135 6.95 7.34 2.00
C HIS A 135 6.88 8.13 3.31
N GLU A 136 6.10 7.65 4.28
CA GLU A 136 5.94 8.29 5.58
C GLU A 136 6.59 7.45 6.69
N GLU A 137 7.15 8.15 7.68
CA GLU A 137 7.66 7.50 8.89
C GLU A 137 6.52 7.30 9.88
N ILE A 138 5.95 6.11 9.89
CA ILE A 138 4.87 5.74 10.80
C ILE A 138 5.26 4.57 11.70
N ASN A 139 4.75 4.58 12.93
CA ASN A 139 4.79 3.39 13.77
C ASN A 139 3.67 2.43 13.34
N LYS A 140 4.01 1.45 12.48
CA LYS A 140 3.05 0.52 11.88
C LYS A 140 2.23 -0.26 12.92
N GLN A 141 2.86 -0.74 14.01
CA GLN A 141 2.14 -1.49 15.04
C GLN A 141 1.11 -0.61 15.76
N ALA A 142 1.49 0.60 16.15
CA ALA A 142 0.56 1.54 16.78
C ALA A 142 -0.57 1.94 15.83
N PHE A 143 -0.26 2.13 14.55
CA PHE A 143 -1.23 2.45 13.52
C PHE A 143 -2.27 1.33 13.34
N VAL A 144 -1.81 0.09 13.19
CA VAL A 144 -2.68 -1.09 13.04
C VAL A 144 -3.53 -1.31 14.29
N LYS A 145 -2.96 -1.16 15.50
CA LYS A 145 -3.75 -1.25 16.75
C LYS A 145 -4.87 -0.21 16.81
N LYS A 146 -4.62 1.01 16.32
CA LYS A 146 -5.66 2.05 16.23
C LYS A 146 -6.75 1.65 15.23
N LEU A 147 -6.39 1.12 14.06
CA LEU A 147 -7.36 0.64 13.07
C LEU A 147 -8.23 -0.49 13.64
N LEU A 148 -7.65 -1.45 14.36
CA LEU A 148 -8.38 -2.56 15.00
C LEU A 148 -9.38 -2.11 16.07
N GLN A 149 -9.24 -0.90 16.60
CA GLN A 149 -10.22 -0.32 17.55
C GLN A 149 -11.42 0.32 16.84
N THR A 150 -11.26 0.75 15.60
CA THR A 150 -12.29 1.48 14.83
C THR A 150 -12.95 0.62 13.76
N GLU A 151 -12.23 -0.37 13.23
CA GLU A 151 -12.65 -1.21 12.10
C GLU A 151 -12.89 -2.65 12.57
N SER A 152 -14.09 -3.18 12.34
CA SER A 152 -14.45 -4.55 12.70
C SER A 152 -14.21 -5.55 11.57
N ASP A 153 -14.17 -5.10 10.32
CA ASP A 153 -13.98 -5.91 9.10
C ASP A 153 -12.64 -5.54 8.46
N ILE A 154 -11.55 -6.03 9.06
CA ILE A 154 -10.17 -5.71 8.70
C ILE A 154 -9.32 -6.97 8.54
N LEU A 155 -8.45 -6.98 7.52
CA LEU A 155 -7.41 -8.00 7.32
C LEU A 155 -6.04 -7.35 7.12
N ILE A 156 -5.03 -7.96 7.72
CA ILE A 156 -3.63 -7.54 7.69
C ILE A 156 -2.83 -8.58 6.93
N TYR A 157 -2.25 -8.19 5.81
CA TYR A 157 -1.46 -9.07 4.97
C TYR A 157 0.03 -8.91 5.27
N VAL A 158 0.70 -10.05 5.48
CA VAL A 158 2.11 -10.18 5.83
C VAL A 158 2.77 -11.28 4.98
N ASN A 159 4.09 -11.28 4.87
CA ASN A 159 4.84 -12.32 4.18
C ASN A 159 4.96 -13.61 5.01
N ASP A 160 5.15 -13.49 6.32
CA ASP A 160 5.26 -14.61 7.27
C ASP A 160 4.35 -14.34 8.47
N LYS A 161 3.21 -15.02 8.49
CA LYS A 161 2.22 -14.90 9.57
C LYS A 161 2.76 -15.33 10.91
N LYS A 162 3.57 -16.41 10.94
CA LYS A 162 4.10 -16.95 12.19
C LYS A 162 5.08 -15.95 12.81
N ALA A 163 6.06 -15.49 12.04
CA ALA A 163 7.02 -14.49 12.49
C ALA A 163 6.36 -13.17 12.92
N PHE A 164 5.32 -12.75 12.21
CA PHE A 164 4.55 -11.56 12.58
C PHE A 164 3.85 -11.71 13.93
N LEU A 165 3.17 -12.83 14.18
CA LEU A 165 2.46 -13.08 15.44
C LEU A 165 3.39 -13.27 16.64
N GLU A 166 4.59 -13.82 16.44
CA GLU A 166 5.61 -13.94 17.48
C GLU A 166 6.15 -12.55 17.93
N ASN A 167 6.10 -11.55 17.06
CA ASN A 167 6.62 -10.20 17.31
C ASN A 167 5.53 -9.15 17.58
N THR A 168 4.25 -9.53 17.60
CA THR A 168 3.14 -8.62 17.84
C THR A 168 2.11 -9.28 18.76
N ASP A 169 1.27 -8.46 19.40
CA ASP A 169 0.12 -8.90 20.20
C ASP A 169 -1.21 -8.81 19.41
N ILE A 170 -1.14 -8.89 18.09
CA ILE A 170 -2.31 -8.85 17.20
C ILE A 170 -2.92 -10.24 17.09
N ASP A 171 -4.27 -10.32 17.17
CA ASP A 171 -4.97 -11.59 17.03
C ASP A 171 -4.79 -12.20 15.64
N ALA A 172 -4.46 -13.49 15.61
CA ALA A 172 -4.25 -14.28 14.39
C ALA A 172 -5.48 -14.31 13.45
N ALA A 173 -6.68 -14.03 13.98
CA ALA A 173 -7.91 -13.94 13.18
C ALA A 173 -7.86 -12.83 12.12
N PHE A 174 -7.16 -11.73 12.40
CA PHE A 174 -7.01 -10.59 11.48
C PHE A 174 -5.85 -10.74 10.50
N VAL A 175 -4.96 -11.74 10.68
CA VAL A 175 -3.71 -11.85 9.90
C VAL A 175 -3.82 -12.90 8.81
N ARG A 176 -3.37 -12.53 7.61
CA ARG A 176 -3.28 -13.41 6.42
C ARG A 176 -1.91 -13.31 5.79
N GLU A 177 -1.49 -14.38 5.13
CA GLU A 177 -0.33 -14.33 4.24
C GLU A 177 -0.74 -13.93 2.83
N TYR A 178 0.18 -13.28 2.10
CA TYR A 178 -0.02 -13.03 0.67
C TYR A 178 -0.24 -14.35 -0.06
N GLY A 179 -1.21 -14.37 -0.97
CA GLY A 179 -1.68 -15.59 -1.65
C GLY A 179 -3.04 -16.09 -1.16
N SER A 180 -3.49 -15.66 0.05
CA SER A 180 -4.90 -15.77 0.43
C SER A 180 -5.73 -14.77 -0.37
N SER A 181 -6.95 -15.15 -0.74
CA SER A 181 -7.92 -14.29 -1.45
C SER A 181 -9.06 -13.80 -0.54
N ASP A 182 -8.83 -13.81 0.76
CA ASP A 182 -9.81 -13.32 1.72
C ASP A 182 -10.04 -11.82 1.52
N ALA A 183 -11.29 -11.38 1.54
CA ALA A 183 -11.66 -9.98 1.37
C ALA A 183 -12.21 -9.40 2.67
N ALA A 184 -11.92 -8.12 2.91
CA ALA A 184 -12.47 -7.34 4.00
C ALA A 184 -12.73 -5.90 3.52
N ARG A 185 -13.52 -5.15 4.28
CA ARG A 185 -13.73 -3.70 4.01
C ARG A 185 -12.43 -2.91 4.16
N THR A 186 -11.60 -3.30 5.11
CA THR A 186 -10.31 -2.67 5.37
C THR A 186 -9.20 -3.70 5.18
N VAL A 187 -8.27 -3.41 4.29
CA VAL A 187 -7.12 -4.26 3.99
C VAL A 187 -5.83 -3.49 4.27
N VAL A 188 -4.95 -4.08 5.04
CA VAL A 188 -3.64 -3.52 5.37
C VAL A 188 -2.55 -4.37 4.73
N LEU A 189 -1.75 -3.81 3.84
CA LEU A 189 -0.52 -4.42 3.36
C LEU A 189 0.63 -3.97 4.28
N TYR A 190 0.99 -4.83 5.23
CA TYR A 190 1.94 -4.51 6.28
C TYR A 190 3.39 -4.66 5.83
N ASP A 191 3.70 -5.78 5.15
CA ASP A 191 5.01 -6.06 4.59
C ASP A 191 5.02 -5.82 3.07
N LEU A 192 6.19 -5.58 2.49
CA LEU A 192 6.37 -5.48 1.04
C LEU A 192 6.05 -6.83 0.37
N PRO A 193 5.02 -6.93 -0.49
CA PRO A 193 4.64 -8.20 -1.10
C PRO A 193 5.65 -8.70 -2.14
N GLU A 194 5.85 -10.01 -2.20
CA GLU A 194 6.64 -10.68 -3.25
C GLU A 194 5.87 -10.85 -4.56
N CYS A 195 4.53 -10.79 -4.50
CA CYS A 195 3.65 -10.82 -5.68
C CYS A 195 3.40 -9.42 -6.24
N ASP A 196 2.79 -9.35 -7.43
CA ASP A 196 2.34 -8.08 -8.00
C ASP A 196 1.20 -7.50 -7.17
N VAL A 197 1.43 -6.30 -6.62
CA VAL A 197 0.47 -5.64 -5.73
C VAL A 197 -0.83 -5.27 -6.44
N ALA A 198 -0.77 -4.89 -7.72
CA ALA A 198 -1.97 -4.52 -8.47
C ALA A 198 -2.83 -5.76 -8.79
N GLU A 199 -2.20 -6.87 -9.19
CA GLU A 199 -2.88 -8.16 -9.38
C GLU A 199 -3.47 -8.69 -8.07
N PHE A 200 -2.72 -8.59 -6.97
CA PHE A 200 -3.18 -8.97 -5.65
C PHE A 200 -4.42 -8.17 -5.24
N VAL A 201 -4.36 -6.84 -5.32
CA VAL A 201 -5.49 -5.95 -5.00
C VAL A 201 -6.68 -6.21 -5.92
N ALA A 202 -6.46 -6.49 -7.20
CA ALA A 202 -7.53 -6.87 -8.12
C ALA A 202 -8.22 -8.19 -7.71
N SER A 203 -7.47 -9.12 -7.11
CA SER A 203 -8.05 -10.38 -6.59
C SER A 203 -8.96 -10.17 -5.39
N LEU A 204 -8.67 -9.16 -4.55
CA LEU A 204 -9.48 -8.81 -3.37
C LEU A 204 -10.81 -8.11 -3.73
N LYS A 205 -10.86 -7.43 -4.88
CA LYS A 205 -12.03 -6.63 -5.31
C LYS A 205 -13.29 -7.44 -5.63
N LYS A 206 -13.20 -8.74 -5.75
CA LYS A 206 -14.32 -9.61 -6.19
C LYS A 206 -15.52 -9.64 -5.23
N GLY A 207 -15.49 -8.94 -4.09
CA GLY A 207 -16.56 -9.01 -3.09
C GLY A 207 -17.01 -7.73 -2.41
N SER A 208 -16.33 -6.58 -2.55
CA SER A 208 -16.62 -5.41 -1.69
C SER A 208 -16.69 -4.10 -2.46
N LEU A 209 -17.87 -3.45 -2.39
CA LEU A 209 -18.04 -2.02 -2.68
C LEU A 209 -17.51 -1.21 -1.48
N GLY A 210 -16.56 -0.27 -1.70
CA GLY A 210 -16.04 0.62 -0.68
C GLY A 210 -14.98 -0.04 0.21
N CYS A 211 -13.89 -0.53 -0.40
CA CYS A 211 -12.74 -1.07 0.33
C CYS A 211 -11.72 0.03 0.62
N SER A 212 -11.17 0.03 1.83
CA SER A 212 -10.01 0.85 2.22
C SER A 212 -8.75 -0.01 2.19
N LEU A 213 -7.74 0.42 1.44
CA LEU A 213 -6.45 -0.25 1.30
C LEU A 213 -5.36 0.62 1.91
N PHE A 214 -4.67 0.11 2.92
CA PHE A 214 -3.55 0.79 3.57
C PHE A 214 -2.23 0.16 3.13
N LEU A 215 -1.36 0.94 2.50
CA LEU A 215 -0.01 0.53 2.11
C LEU A 215 0.95 1.01 3.20
N LEU A 216 1.37 0.11 4.09
CA LEU A 216 2.24 0.46 5.24
C LEU A 216 3.70 0.05 5.03
N TYR A 217 4.02 -0.77 4.03
CA TYR A 217 5.41 -1.13 3.72
C TYR A 217 6.17 0.10 3.17
N ASN A 218 7.42 0.25 3.57
CA ASN A 218 8.23 1.43 3.29
C ASN A 218 9.67 1.10 2.83
N ASN A 219 10.53 2.10 2.73
CA ASN A 219 11.91 1.90 2.29
C ASN A 219 12.71 0.97 3.22
N VAL A 220 12.43 0.99 4.53
CA VAL A 220 13.10 0.07 5.49
C VAL A 220 12.67 -1.37 5.21
N ASP A 221 11.39 -1.59 4.95
CA ASP A 221 10.89 -2.93 4.56
C ASP A 221 11.51 -3.39 3.23
N TYR A 222 11.67 -2.47 2.28
CA TYR A 222 12.32 -2.76 1.00
C TYR A 222 13.78 -3.20 1.20
N ASP A 223 14.55 -2.45 1.97
CA ASP A 223 15.96 -2.77 2.22
C ASP A 223 16.10 -4.11 2.95
N ASN A 224 15.27 -4.36 3.97
CA ASN A 224 15.23 -5.63 4.70
C ASN A 224 14.82 -6.80 3.78
N ALA A 225 13.80 -6.60 2.93
CA ALA A 225 13.32 -7.62 1.99
C ALA A 225 14.39 -7.96 0.95
N VAL A 226 15.10 -6.96 0.43
CA VAL A 226 16.20 -7.14 -0.51
C VAL A 226 17.37 -7.88 0.13
N GLU A 227 17.74 -7.54 1.36
CA GLU A 227 18.77 -8.27 2.11
C GLU A 227 18.39 -9.73 2.34
N ALA A 228 17.16 -10.00 2.79
CA ALA A 228 16.64 -11.35 2.98
C ALA A 228 16.58 -12.14 1.67
N LEU A 229 16.19 -11.48 0.56
CA LEU A 229 16.18 -12.09 -0.77
C LEU A 229 17.57 -12.55 -1.20
N PHE A 230 18.59 -11.71 -1.00
CA PHE A 230 19.96 -12.08 -1.39
C PHE A 230 20.58 -13.17 -0.49
N ARG A 231 20.06 -13.38 0.70
CA ARG A 231 20.42 -14.57 1.51
C ARG A 231 19.84 -15.84 0.89
N ARG A 232 18.57 -15.84 0.46
CA ARG A 232 17.90 -16.98 -0.18
C ARG A 232 18.32 -17.21 -1.64
N CYS A 233 18.59 -16.12 -2.36
CA CYS A 233 18.95 -16.10 -3.78
C CYS A 233 20.27 -15.35 -3.96
N PRO A 234 21.41 -15.99 -3.60
CA PRO A 234 22.70 -15.29 -3.59
C PRO A 234 23.12 -14.87 -5.00
N ASN A 235 23.59 -13.65 -5.11
CA ASN A 235 24.26 -13.17 -6.29
C ASN A 235 25.77 -13.48 -6.26
N ARG A 236 26.46 -13.15 -7.34
CA ARG A 236 27.91 -13.39 -7.47
C ARG A 236 28.75 -12.76 -6.34
N LEU A 237 28.39 -11.57 -5.87
CA LEU A 237 29.11 -10.88 -4.79
C LEU A 237 28.93 -11.60 -3.46
N HIS A 238 27.68 -11.95 -3.10
CA HIS A 238 27.38 -12.68 -1.87
C HIS A 238 28.06 -14.05 -1.84
N LEU A 239 28.05 -14.78 -2.97
CA LEU A 239 28.76 -16.05 -3.06
C LEU A 239 30.28 -15.88 -2.87
N ALA A 240 30.88 -14.84 -3.46
CA ALA A 240 32.31 -14.60 -3.33
C ALA A 240 32.70 -14.25 -1.89
N GLU A 241 31.88 -13.45 -1.17
CA GLU A 241 32.11 -13.12 0.23
C GLU A 241 31.93 -14.33 1.15
N ALA A 242 30.86 -15.10 0.95
CA ALA A 242 30.61 -16.33 1.70
C ALA A 242 31.73 -17.34 1.49
N TYR A 243 32.18 -17.53 0.25
CA TYR A 243 33.31 -18.42 -0.08
C TYR A 243 34.61 -17.99 0.65
N LYS A 244 34.91 -16.69 0.69
CA LYS A 244 36.10 -16.18 1.41
C LYS A 244 36.01 -16.48 2.89
N LYS A 245 34.86 -16.25 3.54
CA LYS A 245 34.63 -16.54 4.96
C LYS A 245 34.78 -18.04 5.23
N MET A 246 34.10 -18.86 4.45
CA MET A 246 34.15 -20.33 4.52
C MET A 246 35.57 -20.86 4.34
N ALA A 247 36.27 -20.43 3.29
CA ALA A 247 37.66 -20.86 3.04
C ALA A 247 38.64 -20.45 4.17
N CYS A 248 38.41 -19.28 4.77
CA CYS A 248 39.21 -18.86 5.93
C CYS A 248 38.94 -19.75 7.16
N ARG A 249 37.69 -20.15 7.37
CA ARG A 249 37.30 -21.03 8.47
C ARG A 249 37.87 -22.45 8.28
N LEU A 250 37.76 -23.01 7.07
CA LEU A 250 38.25 -24.36 6.74
C LEU A 250 39.77 -24.44 6.62
N LYS A 251 40.53 -23.32 6.59
CA LYS A 251 41.97 -23.32 6.78
C LYS A 251 42.38 -23.60 8.22
N LYS A 252 41.53 -23.24 9.20
CA LYS A 252 41.81 -23.47 10.61
C LYS A 252 41.40 -24.90 11.04
N GLU A 253 40.34 -25.39 10.47
CA GLU A 253 39.81 -26.71 10.73
C GLU A 253 39.39 -27.35 9.39
N VAL A 254 40.14 -28.38 8.97
CA VAL A 254 40.07 -28.97 7.61
C VAL A 254 38.69 -29.51 7.29
N ILE A 255 37.90 -29.90 8.29
CA ILE A 255 36.56 -30.42 8.20
C ILE A 255 35.68 -29.69 9.22
N ALA A 256 34.61 -29.09 8.82
CA ALA A 256 33.64 -28.43 9.70
C ALA A 256 32.26 -29.05 9.57
N ASP A 257 31.46 -28.95 10.62
CA ASP A 257 30.04 -29.29 10.61
C ASP A 257 29.26 -28.27 9.73
N GLU A 258 28.35 -28.76 8.91
CA GLU A 258 27.59 -27.96 7.96
C GLU A 258 26.75 -26.89 8.64
N ALA A 259 26.00 -27.23 9.69
CA ALA A 259 25.14 -26.30 10.39
C ALA A 259 25.96 -25.20 11.09
N VAL A 260 27.11 -25.58 11.66
CA VAL A 260 28.02 -24.62 12.28
C VAL A 260 28.62 -23.67 11.25
N LEU A 261 29.01 -24.21 10.09
CA LEU A 261 29.62 -23.42 9.01
C LEU A 261 28.61 -22.41 8.42
N ILE A 262 27.36 -22.84 8.21
CA ILE A 262 26.25 -21.98 7.78
C ILE A 262 26.07 -20.82 8.76
N ALA A 263 25.95 -21.13 10.06
CA ALA A 263 25.73 -20.12 11.10
C ALA A 263 26.91 -19.13 11.23
N GLU A 264 28.13 -19.63 11.29
CA GLU A 264 29.35 -18.80 11.47
C GLU A 264 29.64 -17.91 10.25
N CYS A 265 29.33 -18.38 9.03
CA CYS A 265 29.57 -17.61 7.82
C CYS A 265 28.37 -16.73 7.43
N GLY A 266 27.23 -16.86 8.11
CA GLY A 266 26.00 -16.12 7.79
C GLY A 266 25.45 -16.49 6.42
N MET A 267 25.47 -17.78 6.08
CA MET A 267 25.02 -18.33 4.80
C MET A 267 23.70 -19.06 4.98
N GLU A 268 23.07 -19.36 3.85
CA GLU A 268 21.96 -20.32 3.73
C GLU A 268 22.48 -21.60 3.04
N GLU A 269 21.73 -22.70 3.15
CA GLU A 269 22.11 -23.99 2.56
C GLU A 269 22.38 -23.92 1.06
N ILE A 270 21.67 -23.04 0.34
CA ILE A 270 21.87 -22.80 -1.10
C ILE A 270 23.31 -22.45 -1.46
N TYR A 271 24.06 -21.76 -0.59
CA TYR A 271 25.44 -21.41 -0.82
C TYR A 271 26.31 -22.66 -0.89
N LEU A 272 26.12 -23.60 0.06
CA LEU A 272 26.87 -24.84 0.08
C LEU A 272 26.50 -25.73 -1.12
N THR A 273 25.23 -25.75 -1.50
CA THR A 273 24.79 -26.47 -2.72
C THR A 273 25.48 -25.93 -3.96
N VAL A 274 25.54 -24.62 -4.15
CA VAL A 274 26.27 -23.99 -5.27
C VAL A 274 27.75 -24.33 -5.23
N PHE A 275 28.41 -24.26 -4.06
CA PHE A 275 29.84 -24.56 -3.93
C PHE A 275 30.14 -26.05 -4.20
N GLU A 276 29.25 -26.98 -3.79
CA GLU A 276 29.36 -28.40 -4.09
C GLU A 276 29.22 -28.69 -5.60
N GLU A 277 28.18 -28.14 -6.26
CA GLU A 277 27.97 -28.28 -7.70
C GLU A 277 29.16 -27.75 -8.52
N LEU A 278 29.83 -26.72 -8.02
CA LEU A 278 31.02 -26.17 -8.62
C LEU A 278 32.30 -26.93 -8.25
N ASN A 279 32.23 -27.97 -7.47
CA ASN A 279 33.35 -28.74 -6.93
C ASN A 279 34.35 -27.90 -6.12
N PHE A 280 33.88 -26.85 -5.42
CA PHE A 280 34.71 -26.06 -4.51
C PHE A 280 34.80 -26.69 -3.12
N ILE A 281 33.81 -27.50 -2.76
CA ILE A 281 33.72 -28.23 -1.49
C ILE A 281 33.25 -29.66 -1.73
N ASN A 282 33.53 -30.54 -0.73
CA ASN A 282 32.93 -31.84 -0.61
C ASN A 282 32.02 -31.86 0.61
N ARG A 283 30.81 -32.41 0.47
CA ARG A 283 29.83 -32.62 1.55
C ARG A 283 29.64 -34.11 1.76
N ILE A 284 29.96 -34.59 2.96
CA ILE A 284 29.83 -36.02 3.30
C ILE A 284 29.34 -36.12 4.75
N GLY A 285 28.17 -36.70 4.97
CA GLY A 285 27.64 -36.97 6.31
C GLY A 285 27.44 -35.72 7.17
N GLY A 286 26.98 -34.59 6.60
CA GLY A 286 26.79 -33.33 7.31
C GLY A 286 28.09 -32.56 7.63
N LYS A 287 29.18 -32.96 7.01
CA LYS A 287 30.50 -32.30 7.14
C LYS A 287 30.98 -31.75 5.82
N VAL A 288 31.65 -30.61 5.88
CA VAL A 288 32.15 -29.85 4.74
C VAL A 288 33.66 -29.78 4.79
N SER A 289 34.31 -30.00 3.64
CA SER A 289 35.75 -29.80 3.45
C SER A 289 36.04 -29.14 2.11
N MET A 290 37.19 -28.46 1.96
CA MET A 290 37.59 -27.88 0.69
C MET A 290 37.90 -28.96 -0.33
N ALA A 291 37.42 -28.77 -1.57
CA ALA A 291 37.79 -29.62 -2.70
C ALA A 291 39.05 -29.09 -3.41
N ALA A 292 39.61 -29.92 -4.33
CA ALA A 292 40.84 -29.57 -5.07
C ALA A 292 40.63 -28.52 -6.17
N VAL A 293 39.39 -28.34 -6.64
CA VAL A 293 39.06 -27.39 -7.73
C VAL A 293 39.15 -25.95 -7.24
N ARG A 294 39.91 -25.13 -7.93
CA ARG A 294 40.17 -23.75 -7.52
C ARG A 294 39.43 -22.70 -8.36
N LYS A 295 38.88 -23.08 -9.51
CA LYS A 295 38.19 -22.15 -10.41
C LYS A 295 37.16 -22.89 -11.24
N ASN A 296 35.94 -22.41 -11.21
CA ASN A 296 34.83 -22.86 -12.04
C ASN A 296 33.91 -21.66 -12.36
N ASN A 297 33.08 -21.79 -13.44
CA ASN A 297 32.11 -20.76 -13.77
C ASN A 297 30.83 -20.97 -12.96
N LEU A 298 30.29 -19.92 -12.32
CA LEU A 298 29.05 -19.98 -11.55
C LEU A 298 27.86 -20.47 -12.41
N GLU A 299 27.87 -20.17 -13.70
CA GLU A 299 26.82 -20.63 -14.63
C GLU A 299 26.76 -22.17 -14.79
N ASN A 300 27.79 -22.90 -14.33
CA ASN A 300 27.80 -24.36 -14.32
C ASN A 300 26.98 -24.94 -13.16
N SER A 301 26.58 -24.13 -12.17
CA SER A 301 25.70 -24.54 -11.07
C SER A 301 24.23 -24.35 -11.48
N PRO A 302 23.44 -25.43 -11.57
CA PRO A 302 21.99 -25.31 -11.74
C PRO A 302 21.31 -24.54 -10.63
N ALA A 303 21.72 -24.79 -9.37
CA ALA A 303 21.19 -24.10 -8.19
C ALA A 303 21.43 -22.58 -8.25
N PHE A 304 22.64 -22.16 -8.69
CA PHE A 304 22.93 -20.73 -8.87
C PHE A 304 22.05 -20.10 -9.94
N ARG A 305 21.91 -20.73 -11.12
CA ARG A 305 21.06 -20.19 -12.21
C ARG A 305 19.62 -20.03 -11.77
N GLN A 306 19.06 -21.04 -11.09
CA GLN A 306 17.70 -21.00 -10.59
C GLN A 306 17.51 -19.90 -9.53
N ALA A 307 18.45 -19.80 -8.58
CA ALA A 307 18.43 -18.77 -7.54
C ALA A 307 18.56 -17.37 -8.13
N GLU A 308 19.45 -17.18 -9.11
CA GLU A 308 19.65 -15.89 -9.78
C GLU A 308 18.40 -15.45 -10.55
N GLU A 309 17.78 -16.37 -11.32
CA GLU A 309 16.54 -16.08 -12.06
C GLU A 309 15.39 -15.71 -11.10
N THR A 310 15.19 -16.51 -10.05
CA THR A 310 14.18 -16.27 -9.03
C THR A 310 14.43 -14.95 -8.31
N GLY A 311 15.66 -14.71 -7.88
CA GLY A 311 16.05 -13.47 -7.19
C GLY A 311 15.86 -12.23 -8.06
N ARG A 312 16.21 -12.30 -9.35
CA ARG A 312 15.97 -11.19 -10.30
C ARG A 312 14.49 -10.90 -10.48
N LYS A 313 13.64 -11.93 -10.55
CA LYS A 313 12.18 -11.78 -10.69
C LYS A 313 11.60 -11.09 -9.46
N ILE A 314 11.89 -11.60 -8.26
CA ILE A 314 11.39 -11.04 -7.01
C ILE A 314 11.92 -9.60 -6.79
N TYR A 315 13.21 -9.36 -7.05
CA TYR A 315 13.79 -8.02 -6.92
C TYR A 315 13.11 -6.99 -7.83
N ARG A 316 12.80 -7.37 -9.07
CA ARG A 316 12.03 -6.50 -9.99
C ARG A 316 10.63 -6.23 -9.44
N GLN A 317 10.01 -7.25 -8.84
CA GLN A 317 8.67 -7.09 -8.25
C GLN A 317 8.68 -6.15 -7.05
N TYR A 318 9.68 -6.28 -6.15
CA TYR A 318 9.83 -5.34 -5.03
C TYR A 318 9.97 -3.90 -5.52
N ARG A 319 10.80 -3.66 -6.54
CA ARG A 319 10.92 -2.32 -7.16
C ARG A 319 9.63 -1.85 -7.78
N ALA A 320 8.94 -2.72 -8.52
CA ALA A 320 7.66 -2.38 -9.14
C ALA A 320 6.62 -2.00 -8.08
N ASN A 321 6.50 -2.78 -7.00
CA ASN A 321 5.56 -2.51 -5.91
C ASN A 321 5.86 -1.19 -5.18
N MET A 322 7.14 -0.86 -4.97
CA MET A 322 7.52 0.42 -4.35
C MET A 322 7.23 1.63 -5.25
N LEU A 323 7.38 1.48 -6.57
CA LEU A 323 7.22 2.58 -7.54
C LEU A 323 5.80 2.68 -8.12
N ALA A 324 4.97 1.66 -7.95
CA ALA A 324 3.61 1.66 -8.46
C ALA A 324 2.81 2.81 -7.84
N SER A 325 2.24 3.68 -8.66
CA SER A 325 1.35 4.73 -8.16
C SER A 325 0.06 4.11 -7.60
N PRO A 326 -0.62 4.75 -6.62
CA PRO A 326 -1.91 4.29 -6.14
C PRO A 326 -2.92 4.05 -7.27
N GLN A 327 -2.87 4.85 -8.33
CA GLN A 327 -3.72 4.69 -9.52
C GLN A 327 -3.47 3.35 -10.24
N VAL A 328 -2.20 2.95 -10.42
CA VAL A 328 -1.83 1.66 -11.00
C VAL A 328 -2.29 0.52 -10.10
N ILE A 329 -2.07 0.63 -8.80
CA ILE A 329 -2.53 -0.36 -7.80
C ILE A 329 -4.05 -0.49 -7.83
N ALA A 330 -4.78 0.60 -8.02
CA ALA A 330 -6.23 0.59 -8.18
C ALA A 330 -6.70 -0.09 -9.49
N GLY A 331 -5.81 -0.48 -10.38
CA GLY A 331 -6.13 -1.08 -11.66
C GLY A 331 -6.48 -0.05 -12.74
N GLY A 332 -6.09 1.21 -12.55
CA GLY A 332 -6.09 2.21 -13.61
C GLY A 332 -4.91 1.96 -14.55
N HIS A 333 -5.16 1.88 -15.84
CA HIS A 333 -4.07 1.90 -16.81
C HIS A 333 -3.42 3.29 -16.72
N GLY A 334 -2.15 3.33 -16.31
CA GLY A 334 -1.37 4.56 -16.38
C GLY A 334 -1.26 4.98 -17.85
N ASN A 335 -1.79 6.15 -18.16
CA ASN A 335 -1.53 6.84 -19.42
C ASN A 335 -0.16 7.50 -19.36
#